data_058906da9a038a89eec5a6623905019e
#
_entry.id   058906da9a038a89eec5a6623905019e
#
_cell.length_a   1.000
_cell.length_b   1.000
_cell.length_c   1.000
_cell.angle_alpha   90.00
_cell.angle_beta   90.00
_cell.angle_gamma   90.00
#
_symmetry.space_group_name_H-M   'P 1'
#
loop_
_entity.id
_entity.type
_entity.pdbx_description
1 polymer ?
#
loop_
_entity_poly.entity_id
_entity_poly.type
_entity_poly.pdbx_seq_one_letter_code
_entity_poly.pdbx_strand_id
1 'polypeptide(L)'
;MSPKRTRMLLYGQRAAMACVAALLLVAGVWSSWGTAQHVLLAKGREHGTLKIASCGKDTCTGPYEPEDPAPPRSGVTIDKSVAVRKGAKLAVVVKPGTHEVVRTGTAGALFAWLPLGGALVLAGLVIGGGLRLTRVAWATAAAGGALLVGAFFAL
;
A
#
# COMPACT_ATOMS: atom_id res chain seq x y z
N MET A 1 -9.47 -45.53 -9.96
CA MET A 1 -10.28 -44.27 -9.93
C MET A 1 -10.75 -43.97 -11.37
N SER A 2 -12.05 -43.65 -11.53
CA SER A 2 -12.59 -43.33 -12.87
C SER A 2 -11.94 -42.05 -13.41
N PRO A 3 -11.52 -42.00 -14.70
CA PRO A 3 -10.88 -40.82 -15.30
C PRO A 3 -11.73 -39.57 -15.25
N LYS A 4 -13.06 -39.69 -15.14
CA LYS A 4 -13.98 -38.59 -14.94
C LYS A 4 -13.84 -37.93 -13.54
N ARG A 5 -13.63 -38.74 -12.49
CA ARG A 5 -13.47 -38.27 -11.13
C ARG A 5 -12.17 -37.50 -10.94
N THR A 6 -11.09 -37.96 -11.55
CA THR A 6 -9.79 -37.28 -11.52
C THR A 6 -9.83 -35.94 -12.26
N ARG A 7 -10.51 -35.84 -13.40
CA ARG A 7 -10.69 -34.56 -14.11
C ARG A 7 -11.52 -33.58 -13.28
N MET A 8 -12.60 -34.02 -12.64
CA MET A 8 -13.47 -33.19 -11.82
C MET A 8 -12.71 -32.61 -10.61
N LEU A 9 -11.86 -33.42 -9.98
CA LEU A 9 -10.99 -32.96 -8.87
C LEU A 9 -9.97 -31.93 -9.35
N LEU A 10 -9.36 -32.12 -10.52
CA LEU A 10 -8.40 -31.17 -11.09
C LEU A 10 -9.07 -29.81 -11.43
N TYR A 11 -10.28 -29.82 -11.98
CA TYR A 11 -11.03 -28.59 -12.25
C TYR A 11 -11.44 -27.90 -10.96
N GLY A 12 -11.89 -28.62 -9.93
CA GLY A 12 -12.20 -28.09 -8.63
C GLY A 12 -11.01 -27.42 -7.97
N GLN A 13 -9.85 -28.08 -7.99
CA GLN A 13 -8.60 -27.52 -7.46
C GLN A 13 -8.19 -26.24 -8.20
N ARG A 14 -8.25 -26.23 -9.53
CA ARG A 14 -7.93 -25.04 -10.32
C ARG A 14 -8.88 -23.89 -10.04
N ALA A 15 -10.18 -24.17 -9.94
CA ALA A 15 -11.18 -23.16 -9.59
C ALA A 15 -10.92 -22.57 -8.20
N ALA A 16 -10.63 -23.41 -7.20
CA ALA A 16 -10.28 -22.96 -5.87
C ALA A 16 -9.04 -22.06 -5.86
N MET A 17 -7.97 -22.45 -6.55
CA MET A 17 -6.75 -21.64 -6.66
C MET A 17 -6.99 -20.32 -7.40
N ALA A 18 -7.83 -20.31 -8.43
CA ALA A 18 -8.22 -19.08 -9.12
C ALA A 18 -9.01 -18.14 -8.20
N CYS A 19 -9.93 -18.68 -7.39
CA CYS A 19 -10.65 -17.90 -6.40
C CYS A 19 -9.72 -17.30 -5.35
N VAL A 20 -8.76 -18.06 -4.84
CA VAL A 20 -7.77 -17.55 -3.87
C VAL A 20 -6.94 -16.43 -4.49
N ALA A 21 -6.43 -16.61 -5.71
CA ALA A 21 -5.68 -15.56 -6.40
C ALA A 21 -6.53 -14.29 -6.61
N ALA A 22 -7.78 -14.44 -7.02
CA ALA A 22 -8.71 -13.32 -7.20
C ALA A 22 -8.98 -12.58 -5.87
N LEU A 23 -9.21 -13.30 -4.78
CA LEU A 23 -9.41 -12.72 -3.46
C LEU A 23 -8.19 -11.95 -2.97
N LEU A 24 -6.98 -12.47 -3.17
CA LEU A 24 -5.74 -11.77 -2.84
C LEU A 24 -5.61 -10.46 -3.61
N LEU A 25 -5.90 -10.48 -4.91
CA LEU A 25 -5.85 -9.27 -5.73
C LEU A 25 -6.90 -8.24 -5.31
N VAL A 26 -8.15 -8.66 -5.08
CA VAL A 26 -9.22 -7.77 -4.61
C VAL A 26 -8.86 -7.16 -3.26
N ALA A 27 -8.38 -7.96 -2.31
CA ALA A 27 -7.95 -7.50 -0.99
C ALA A 27 -6.78 -6.51 -1.10
N GLY A 28 -5.79 -6.80 -1.95
CA GLY A 28 -4.65 -5.92 -2.21
C GLY A 28 -5.06 -4.56 -2.79
N VAL A 29 -5.94 -4.57 -3.80
CA VAL A 29 -6.49 -3.34 -4.39
C VAL A 29 -7.30 -2.55 -3.37
N TRP A 30 -8.19 -3.21 -2.63
CA TRP A 30 -9.03 -2.56 -1.63
C TRP A 30 -8.20 -1.90 -0.52
N SER A 31 -7.23 -2.63 0.01
CA SER A 31 -6.31 -2.13 1.04
C SER A 31 -5.47 -0.95 0.52
N SER A 32 -4.94 -1.04 -0.69
CA SER A 32 -4.17 0.04 -1.31
C SER A 32 -5.03 1.26 -1.63
N TRP A 33 -6.26 1.06 -2.09
CA TRP A 33 -7.16 2.15 -2.45
C TRP A 33 -7.51 3.03 -1.25
N GLY A 34 -7.77 2.44 -0.10
CA GLY A 34 -8.05 3.16 1.15
C GLY A 34 -6.98 4.19 1.50
N THR A 35 -5.72 3.89 1.24
CA THR A 35 -4.59 4.81 1.47
C THR A 35 -4.31 5.68 0.25
N ALA A 36 -4.33 5.11 -0.96
CA ALA A 36 -3.98 5.80 -2.20
C ALA A 36 -4.93 6.96 -2.52
N GLN A 37 -6.23 6.82 -2.25
CA GLN A 37 -7.21 7.90 -2.47
C GLN A 37 -6.86 9.17 -1.68
N HIS A 38 -6.26 9.03 -0.48
CA HIS A 38 -5.88 10.17 0.36
C HIS A 38 -4.62 10.87 -0.18
N VAL A 39 -3.76 10.15 -0.88
CA VAL A 39 -2.55 10.68 -1.51
C VAL A 39 -2.85 11.24 -2.90
N LEU A 40 -3.65 10.51 -3.71
CA LEU A 40 -3.94 10.87 -5.11
C LEU A 40 -5.03 11.93 -5.25
N LEU A 41 -6.04 11.90 -4.38
CA LEU A 41 -7.16 12.86 -4.37
C LEU A 41 -6.90 14.02 -3.38
N ALA A 42 -5.64 14.34 -3.15
CA ALA A 42 -5.23 15.43 -2.27
C ALA A 42 -5.54 16.83 -2.83
N LYS A 43 -6.00 16.93 -4.08
CA LYS A 43 -6.36 18.19 -4.72
C LYS A 43 -7.47 18.89 -3.95
N GLY A 44 -7.17 20.07 -3.37
CA GLY A 44 -8.09 20.84 -2.51
C GLY A 44 -7.98 20.52 -1.00
N ARG A 45 -6.97 19.76 -0.57
CA ARG A 45 -6.66 19.50 0.84
C ARG A 45 -5.49 20.35 1.31
N GLU A 46 -5.42 20.59 2.62
CA GLU A 46 -4.30 21.32 3.22
C GLU A 46 -3.00 20.56 3.04
N HIS A 47 -2.12 21.07 2.20
CA HIS A 47 -0.75 20.60 2.01
C HIS A 47 0.18 21.37 2.95
N GLY A 48 1.20 20.71 3.44
CA GLY A 48 2.20 21.36 4.27
C GLY A 48 3.36 20.45 4.62
N THR A 49 4.25 20.98 5.45
CA THR A 49 5.43 20.29 5.92
C THR A 49 5.30 19.97 7.41
N LEU A 50 5.47 18.69 7.76
CA LEU A 50 5.56 18.25 9.15
C LEU A 50 7.03 18.08 9.53
N LYS A 51 7.45 18.75 10.62
CA LYS A 51 8.76 18.53 11.23
C LYS A 51 8.61 17.60 12.43
N ILE A 52 9.25 16.44 12.40
CA ILE A 52 9.13 15.44 13.46
C ILE A 52 9.86 15.92 14.70
N ALA A 53 9.13 16.15 15.80
CA ALA A 53 9.67 16.55 17.09
C ALA A 53 9.87 15.33 18.01
N SER A 54 8.87 14.46 18.13
CA SER A 54 8.91 13.29 19.00
C SER A 54 8.21 12.11 18.38
N CYS A 55 8.68 10.88 18.69
CA CYS A 55 8.05 9.64 18.26
C CYS A 55 7.73 8.78 19.48
N GLY A 56 6.47 8.33 19.53
CA GLY A 56 5.99 7.35 20.47
C GLY A 56 6.15 5.91 19.96
N LYS A 57 5.28 5.01 20.44
CA LYS A 57 5.30 3.60 20.10
C LYS A 57 4.84 3.38 18.64
N ASP A 58 3.72 3.98 18.24
CA ASP A 58 3.07 3.77 16.94
C ASP A 58 2.95 5.05 16.10
N THR A 59 3.07 6.23 16.71
CA THR A 59 2.91 7.52 16.05
C THR A 59 4.05 8.48 16.37
N CYS A 60 4.34 9.38 15.44
CA CYS A 60 5.23 10.52 15.63
C CYS A 60 4.43 11.81 15.60
N THR A 61 4.85 12.82 16.37
CA THR A 61 4.20 14.12 16.46
C THR A 61 5.17 15.24 16.16
N GLY A 62 4.65 16.35 15.66
CA GLY A 62 5.45 17.55 15.42
C GLY A 62 4.63 18.76 14.98
N PRO A 63 5.27 19.93 14.87
CA PRO A 63 4.66 21.13 14.33
C PRO A 63 4.44 20.96 12.81
N TYR A 64 3.27 21.40 12.35
CA TYR A 64 2.85 21.42 10.97
C TYR A 64 2.88 22.85 10.44
N GLU A 65 3.60 23.05 9.36
CA GLU A 65 3.67 24.32 8.62
C GLU A 65 2.85 24.14 7.33
N PRO A 66 1.67 24.81 7.20
CA PRO A 66 0.88 24.75 5.98
C PRO A 66 1.57 25.48 4.82
N GLU A 67 1.38 24.99 3.61
CA GLU A 67 1.88 25.61 2.38
C GLU A 67 0.91 26.69 1.87
N ASP A 68 -0.38 26.55 2.18
CA ASP A 68 -1.45 27.53 1.95
C ASP A 68 -1.67 28.43 3.19
N PRO A 69 -2.40 29.57 3.06
CA PRO A 69 -2.63 30.52 4.16
C PRO A 69 -3.57 29.96 5.26
N ALA A 70 -3.33 28.75 5.69
CA ALA A 70 -4.00 28.12 6.84
C ALA A 70 -3.18 28.34 8.12
N PRO A 71 -3.81 28.38 9.32
CA PRO A 71 -3.08 28.54 10.55
C PRO A 71 -2.17 27.33 10.84
N PRO A 72 -0.93 27.56 11.31
CA PRO A 72 -0.04 26.48 11.70
C PRO A 72 -0.65 25.67 12.86
N ARG A 73 -0.49 24.35 12.82
CA ARG A 73 -1.03 23.46 13.85
C ARG A 73 0.10 22.85 14.67
N SER A 74 0.01 22.97 15.99
CA SER A 74 0.89 22.29 16.93
C SER A 74 0.32 20.90 17.23
N GLY A 75 1.13 19.84 17.10
CA GLY A 75 0.72 18.51 17.56
C GLY A 75 -0.03 17.66 16.52
N VAL A 76 0.39 17.72 15.28
CA VAL A 76 -0.12 16.85 14.24
C VAL A 76 0.60 15.49 14.31
N THR A 77 -0.14 14.39 14.10
CA THR A 77 0.35 13.02 14.22
C THR A 77 0.51 12.34 12.89
N ILE A 78 1.61 11.59 12.74
CA ILE A 78 1.87 10.71 11.59
C ILE A 78 2.19 9.30 12.08
N ASP A 79 1.83 8.29 11.30
CA ASP A 79 2.15 6.90 11.59
C ASP A 79 3.68 6.66 11.50
N LYS A 80 4.23 5.97 12.49
CA LYS A 80 5.66 5.67 12.60
C LYS A 80 6.14 4.71 11.50
N SER A 81 5.26 3.89 10.95
CA SER A 81 5.58 2.93 9.88
C SER A 81 6.06 3.59 8.59
N VAL A 82 5.82 4.90 8.43
CA VAL A 82 6.22 5.68 7.25
C VAL A 82 7.69 6.15 7.31
N ALA A 83 8.56 5.39 7.95
CA ALA A 83 10.02 5.56 8.01
C ALA A 83 10.49 6.96 8.40
N VAL A 84 10.05 7.41 9.57
CA VAL A 84 10.26 8.78 10.01
C VAL A 84 11.43 8.86 10.99
N ARG A 85 12.41 9.71 10.70
CA ARG A 85 13.48 10.05 11.64
C ARG A 85 13.17 11.37 12.36
N LYS A 86 13.51 11.46 13.64
CA LYS A 86 13.45 12.74 14.39
C LYS A 86 14.21 13.84 13.61
N GLY A 87 13.59 15.02 13.53
CA GLY A 87 14.14 16.17 12.80
C GLY A 87 13.87 16.17 11.29
N ALA A 88 13.30 15.10 10.72
CA ALA A 88 12.96 15.06 9.31
C ALA A 88 11.80 16.02 8.99
N LYS A 89 11.91 16.69 7.85
CA LYS A 89 10.81 17.48 7.25
C LYS A 89 10.13 16.59 6.20
N LEU A 90 8.83 16.39 6.33
CA LEU A 90 8.04 15.55 5.45
C LEU A 90 6.92 16.36 4.81
N ALA A 91 6.80 16.25 3.49
CA ALA A 91 5.63 16.75 2.79
C ALA A 91 4.42 15.86 3.14
N VAL A 92 3.37 16.48 3.68
CA VAL A 92 2.20 15.78 4.22
C VAL A 92 0.91 16.47 3.80
N VAL A 93 -0.19 15.73 3.85
CA VAL A 93 -1.56 16.23 3.69
C VAL A 93 -2.37 15.88 4.92
N VAL A 94 -3.15 16.83 5.40
CA VAL A 94 -4.04 16.65 6.55
C VAL A 94 -5.27 15.85 6.12
N LYS A 95 -5.62 14.82 6.90
CA LYS A 95 -6.91 14.13 6.72
C LYS A 95 -8.05 15.05 7.17
N PRO A 96 -9.13 15.18 6.39
CA PRO A 96 -10.26 16.03 6.74
C PRO A 96 -10.83 15.71 8.12
N GLY A 97 -10.98 16.73 8.97
CA GLY A 97 -11.58 16.60 10.30
C GLY A 97 -10.72 15.90 11.35
N THR A 98 -9.45 15.66 11.08
CA THR A 98 -8.53 14.99 12.01
C THR A 98 -7.23 15.77 12.20
N HIS A 99 -6.43 15.40 13.22
CA HIS A 99 -5.06 15.87 13.41
C HIS A 99 -4.03 14.89 12.84
N GLU A 100 -4.49 13.91 12.05
CA GLU A 100 -3.65 12.93 11.37
C GLU A 100 -3.21 13.45 10.00
N VAL A 101 -1.95 13.24 9.70
CA VAL A 101 -1.40 13.54 8.37
C VAL A 101 -0.87 12.29 7.68
N VAL A 102 -0.91 12.32 6.36
CA VAL A 102 -0.40 11.26 5.49
C VAL A 102 0.73 11.84 4.66
N ARG A 103 1.83 11.08 4.56
CA ARG A 103 2.96 11.46 3.71
C ARG A 103 2.52 11.52 2.25
N THR A 104 2.87 12.61 1.58
CA THR A 104 2.60 12.84 0.15
C THR A 104 3.85 12.68 -0.70
N GLY A 105 3.69 12.85 -2.02
CA GLY A 105 4.75 12.69 -2.99
C GLY A 105 4.91 11.24 -3.46
N THR A 106 5.95 10.99 -4.27
CA THR A 106 6.23 9.67 -4.87
C THR A 106 6.44 8.59 -3.83
N ALA A 107 7.11 8.90 -2.71
CA ALA A 107 7.33 7.98 -1.62
C ALA A 107 6.01 7.58 -0.92
N GLY A 108 5.11 8.54 -0.64
CA GLY A 108 3.79 8.28 -0.07
C GLY A 108 2.92 7.45 -1.01
N ALA A 109 2.94 7.77 -2.30
CA ALA A 109 2.22 7.01 -3.31
C ALA A 109 2.71 5.55 -3.38
N LEU A 110 4.02 5.32 -3.49
CA LEU A 110 4.59 3.97 -3.54
C LEU A 110 4.29 3.18 -2.26
N PHE A 111 4.34 3.83 -1.10
CA PHE A 111 3.98 3.19 0.16
C PHE A 111 2.51 2.76 0.20
N ALA A 112 1.59 3.58 -0.33
CA ALA A 112 0.17 3.25 -0.42
C ALA A 112 -0.12 2.00 -1.28
N TRP A 113 0.76 1.68 -2.24
CA TRP A 113 0.63 0.51 -3.11
C TRP A 113 1.38 -0.73 -2.62
N LEU A 114 2.06 -0.68 -1.47
CA LEU A 114 2.74 -1.82 -0.85
C LEU A 114 1.84 -3.06 -0.67
N PRO A 115 0.60 -2.93 -0.13
CA PRO A 115 -0.27 -4.10 0.03
C PRO A 115 -0.60 -4.77 -1.30
N LEU A 116 -0.79 -3.99 -2.37
CA LEU A 116 -1.00 -4.54 -3.71
C LEU A 116 0.26 -5.25 -4.24
N GLY A 117 1.44 -4.69 -4.00
CA GLY A 117 2.70 -5.33 -4.36
C GLY A 117 2.84 -6.72 -3.73
N GLY A 118 2.58 -6.82 -2.43
CA GLY A 118 2.56 -8.10 -1.71
C GLY A 118 1.51 -9.07 -2.25
N ALA A 119 0.30 -8.59 -2.49
CA ALA A 119 -0.79 -9.41 -3.04
C ALA A 119 -0.45 -9.96 -4.44
N LEU A 120 0.20 -9.17 -5.30
CA LEU A 120 0.64 -9.60 -6.63
C LEU A 120 1.70 -10.70 -6.56
N VAL A 121 2.67 -10.59 -5.65
CA VAL A 121 3.68 -11.65 -5.45
C VAL A 121 3.01 -12.95 -5.00
N LEU A 122 2.13 -12.89 -3.99
CA LEU A 122 1.41 -14.05 -3.48
C LEU A 122 0.48 -14.66 -4.54
N ALA A 123 -0.25 -13.84 -5.27
CA ALA A 123 -1.09 -14.30 -6.39
C ALA A 123 -0.23 -14.97 -7.48
N GLY A 124 0.94 -14.43 -7.79
CA GLY A 124 1.90 -15.04 -8.72
C GLY A 124 2.33 -16.45 -8.30
N LEU A 125 2.61 -16.65 -7.00
CA LEU A 125 2.94 -17.97 -6.46
C LEU A 125 1.77 -18.95 -6.57
N VAL A 126 0.55 -18.51 -6.25
CA VAL A 126 -0.68 -19.33 -6.36
C VAL A 126 -0.97 -19.70 -7.83
N ILE A 127 -0.84 -18.72 -8.74
CA ILE A 127 -1.04 -18.95 -10.18
C ILE A 127 0.01 -19.91 -10.74
N GLY A 128 1.27 -19.74 -10.38
CA GLY A 128 2.37 -20.60 -10.85
C GLY A 128 2.25 -22.03 -10.32
N GLY A 129 2.03 -22.19 -9.02
CA GLY A 129 1.92 -23.49 -8.37
C GLY A 129 0.60 -24.21 -8.62
N GLY A 130 -0.53 -23.49 -8.62
CA GLY A 130 -1.86 -24.08 -8.72
C GLY A 130 -2.41 -24.17 -10.14
N LEU A 131 -2.31 -23.10 -10.90
CA LEU A 131 -2.88 -23.00 -12.27
C LEU A 131 -1.89 -23.39 -13.35
N ARG A 132 -0.60 -23.50 -13.04
CA ARG A 132 0.51 -23.77 -13.98
C ARG A 132 0.59 -22.78 -15.14
N LEU A 133 0.08 -21.57 -14.95
CA LEU A 133 0.16 -20.45 -15.91
C LEU A 133 1.47 -19.69 -15.71
N THR A 134 2.59 -20.31 -16.06
CA THR A 134 3.94 -19.81 -15.74
C THR A 134 4.19 -18.37 -16.21
N ARG A 135 3.74 -18.01 -17.42
CA ARG A 135 3.92 -16.64 -17.94
C ARG A 135 3.17 -15.59 -17.12
N VAL A 136 1.91 -15.88 -16.77
CA VAL A 136 1.09 -14.98 -15.95
C VAL A 136 1.67 -14.89 -14.54
N ALA A 137 2.09 -16.02 -13.96
CA ALA A 137 2.72 -16.07 -12.64
C ALA A 137 3.98 -15.20 -12.57
N TRP A 138 4.86 -15.29 -13.56
CA TRP A 138 6.06 -14.46 -13.63
C TRP A 138 5.74 -12.97 -13.82
N ALA A 139 4.77 -12.64 -14.68
CA ALA A 139 4.36 -11.27 -14.90
C ALA A 139 3.79 -10.63 -13.62
N THR A 140 2.89 -11.33 -12.90
CA THR A 140 2.31 -10.83 -11.65
C THR A 140 3.34 -10.72 -10.53
N ALA A 141 4.21 -11.73 -10.39
CA ALA A 141 5.28 -11.70 -9.39
C ALA A 141 6.31 -10.59 -9.67
N ALA A 142 6.70 -10.40 -10.94
CA ALA A 142 7.61 -9.33 -11.34
C ALA A 142 7.00 -7.94 -11.11
N ALA A 143 5.72 -7.73 -11.43
CA ALA A 143 5.03 -6.48 -11.16
C ALA A 143 4.95 -6.18 -9.65
N GLY A 144 4.60 -7.18 -8.84
CA GLY A 144 4.57 -7.05 -7.38
C GLY A 144 5.95 -6.77 -6.80
N GLY A 145 6.97 -7.50 -7.26
CA GLY A 145 8.36 -7.28 -6.85
C GLY A 145 8.88 -5.88 -7.21
N ALA A 146 8.57 -5.39 -8.41
CA ALA A 146 8.93 -4.04 -8.83
C ALA A 146 8.30 -2.95 -7.95
N LEU A 147 7.03 -3.11 -7.56
CA LEU A 147 6.37 -2.20 -6.62
C LEU A 147 7.03 -2.22 -5.24
N LEU A 148 7.36 -3.40 -4.71
CA LEU A 148 8.01 -3.53 -3.40
C LEU A 148 9.42 -2.93 -3.41
N VAL A 149 10.21 -3.21 -4.45
CA VAL A 149 11.56 -2.65 -4.63
C VAL A 149 11.50 -1.14 -4.80
N GLY A 150 10.58 -0.64 -5.65
CA GLY A 150 10.38 0.80 -5.84
C GLY A 150 9.99 1.51 -4.54
N ALA A 151 9.10 0.92 -3.75
CA ALA A 151 8.73 1.45 -2.44
C ALA A 151 9.93 1.45 -1.46
N PHE A 152 10.75 0.41 -1.46
CA PHE A 152 11.94 0.31 -0.61
C PHE A 152 12.97 1.40 -0.91
N PHE A 153 13.22 1.70 -2.18
CA PHE A 153 14.17 2.76 -2.56
C PHE A 153 13.60 4.18 -2.39
N ALA A 154 12.28 4.33 -2.29
CA ALA A 154 11.63 5.63 -2.08
C ALA A 154 11.48 6.02 -0.60
N LEU A 155 11.67 5.07 0.32
CA LEU A 155 11.63 5.28 1.78
C LEU A 155 12.98 5.72 2.31
#